data_9d894b20b86e2a8b296b8d090c2cc9d2
#
_entry.id   9d894b20b86e2a8b296b8d090c2cc9d2
#
_cell.length_a   1.000
_cell.length_b   1.000
_cell.length_c   1.000
_cell.angle_alpha   90.00
_cell.angle_beta   90.00
_cell.angle_gamma   90.00
#
_symmetry.space_group_name_H-M   'P 1'
#
loop_
_entity.id
_entity.type
_entity.pdbx_description
1 polymer ?
#
loop_
_entity_poly.entity_id
_entity_poly.type
_entity_poly.pdbx_seq_one_letter_code
_entity_poly.pdbx_strand_id
1 'polypeptide(L)'
;MSTLKPKIVLSRLDGTDWTRKGLRPFLEYRDLGLAEATEGRVGGTIGRAIKKFEPGGGAPRHTHNTSFHLIFVMRGWFRTEFEGLGEVTVRQGDCIAYQGQIPQEHIEYSDDFEVM
;
A
#
# COMPACT_ATOMS: atom_id res chain seq x y z
N MET A 1 -28.28 9.06 14.79
CA MET A 1 -28.56 7.64 14.44
C MET A 1 -27.71 7.24 13.25
N SER A 2 -27.07 6.10 13.31
CA SER A 2 -26.29 5.62 12.18
C SER A 2 -27.22 5.14 11.06
N THR A 3 -26.90 5.55 9.82
CA THR A 3 -27.58 5.08 8.63
C THR A 3 -26.88 3.85 8.02
N LEU A 4 -25.75 3.44 8.61
CA LEU A 4 -25.01 2.28 8.12
C LEU A 4 -25.73 0.99 8.50
N LYS A 5 -25.97 0.15 7.51
CA LYS A 5 -26.42 -1.21 7.75
C LYS A 5 -25.22 -2.05 8.18
N PRO A 6 -25.38 -2.98 9.13
CA PRO A 6 -24.32 -3.93 9.44
C PRO A 6 -23.89 -4.66 8.17
N LYS A 7 -22.59 -4.66 7.92
CA LYS A 7 -22.03 -5.31 6.74
C LYS A 7 -20.72 -5.99 7.10
N ILE A 8 -20.60 -7.23 6.68
CA ILE A 8 -19.40 -8.02 6.88
C ILE A 8 -18.87 -8.38 5.50
N VAL A 9 -17.62 -8.08 5.26
CA VAL A 9 -16.94 -8.46 4.03
C VAL A 9 -15.78 -9.37 4.40
N LEU A 10 -15.77 -10.57 3.86
CA LEU A 10 -14.68 -11.52 4.03
C LEU A 10 -13.90 -11.57 2.72
N SER A 11 -12.65 -11.12 2.76
CA SER A 11 -11.73 -11.19 1.63
C SER A 11 -10.76 -12.34 1.85
N ARG A 12 -10.81 -13.35 1.00
CA ARG A 12 -9.96 -14.54 1.11
C ARG A 12 -8.78 -14.44 0.16
N LEU A 13 -7.63 -14.91 0.61
CA LEU A 13 -6.47 -15.01 -0.26
C LEU A 13 -6.71 -16.03 -1.39
N ASP A 14 -7.29 -17.17 -1.02
CA ASP A 14 -7.61 -18.21 -2.00
C ASP A 14 -8.67 -17.71 -2.99
N GLY A 15 -8.42 -17.88 -4.28
CA GLY A 15 -9.31 -17.40 -5.32
C GLY A 15 -9.23 -15.90 -5.58
N THR A 16 -8.23 -15.22 -5.04
CA THR A 16 -8.05 -13.78 -5.28
C THR A 16 -7.77 -13.48 -6.74
N ASP A 17 -8.49 -12.50 -7.29
CA ASP A 17 -8.17 -11.91 -8.58
C ASP A 17 -7.22 -10.73 -8.35
N TRP A 18 -5.93 -10.98 -8.54
CA TRP A 18 -4.94 -9.92 -8.44
C TRP A 18 -5.04 -8.98 -9.64
N THR A 19 -5.01 -7.68 -9.41
CA THR A 19 -5.09 -6.67 -10.46
C THR A 19 -3.77 -5.91 -10.61
N ARG A 20 -3.40 -5.62 -11.85
CA ARG A 20 -2.22 -4.80 -12.17
C ARG A 20 -2.58 -3.34 -12.48
N LYS A 21 -3.83 -2.96 -12.24
CA LYS A 21 -4.34 -1.61 -12.52
C LYS A 21 -4.10 -0.62 -11.38
N GLY A 22 -3.25 -0.97 -10.42
CA GLY A 22 -2.93 -0.09 -9.30
C GLY A 22 -1.91 0.99 -9.68
N LEU A 23 -1.54 1.78 -8.68
CA LEU A 23 -0.66 2.96 -8.85
C LEU A 23 0.78 2.61 -9.24
N ARG A 24 1.23 1.39 -8.96
CA ARG A 24 2.62 0.99 -9.15
C ARG A 24 2.71 -0.11 -10.19
N PRO A 25 3.47 0.08 -11.28
CA PRO A 25 3.60 -0.93 -12.32
C PRO A 25 4.36 -2.19 -11.87
N PHE A 26 5.11 -2.10 -10.76
CA PHE A 26 5.86 -3.22 -10.23
C PHE A 26 5.10 -4.05 -9.20
N LEU A 27 3.85 -3.68 -8.91
CA LEU A 27 2.99 -4.39 -7.96
C LEU A 27 1.74 -4.89 -8.63
N GLU A 28 1.22 -6.00 -8.14
CA GLU A 28 -0.17 -6.37 -8.33
C GLU A 28 -0.89 -6.26 -7.00
N TYR A 29 -2.19 -6.03 -7.06
CA TYR A 29 -2.98 -5.63 -5.90
C TYR A 29 -4.14 -6.56 -5.64
N ARG A 30 -4.43 -6.76 -4.35
CA ARG A 30 -5.59 -7.46 -3.84
C ARG A 30 -6.41 -6.51 -2.96
N ASP A 31 -7.68 -6.35 -3.28
CA ASP A 31 -8.59 -5.56 -2.45
C ASP A 31 -8.98 -6.36 -1.21
N LEU A 32 -8.91 -5.74 -0.04
CA LEU A 32 -9.27 -6.36 1.22
C LEU A 32 -10.74 -6.17 1.60
N GLY A 33 -11.50 -5.41 0.81
CA GLY A 33 -12.92 -5.16 1.09
C GLY A 33 -13.19 -4.10 2.14
N LEU A 34 -12.18 -3.35 2.55
CA LEU A 34 -12.34 -2.33 3.58
C LEU A 34 -13.25 -1.18 3.13
N ALA A 35 -13.10 -0.74 1.89
CA ALA A 35 -13.97 0.31 1.35
C ALA A 35 -15.43 -0.14 1.29
N GLU A 36 -15.67 -1.37 0.85
CA GLU A 36 -17.02 -1.93 0.82
C GLU A 36 -17.62 -2.03 2.21
N ALA A 37 -16.88 -2.54 3.19
CA ALA A 37 -17.35 -2.72 4.55
C ALA A 37 -17.62 -1.39 5.27
N THR A 38 -16.96 -0.31 4.88
CA THR A 38 -17.03 1.00 5.56
C THR A 38 -17.73 2.08 4.76
N GLU A 39 -18.37 1.74 3.65
CA GLU A 39 -18.98 2.71 2.73
C GLU A 39 -18.00 3.79 2.28
N GLY A 40 -16.77 3.38 1.96
CA GLY A 40 -15.76 4.26 1.42
C GLY A 40 -14.95 5.06 2.46
N ARG A 41 -15.18 4.85 3.75
CA ARG A 41 -14.46 5.59 4.79
C ARG A 41 -13.00 5.19 4.89
N VAL A 42 -12.71 3.90 4.69
CA VAL A 42 -11.37 3.34 4.74
C VAL A 42 -11.16 2.46 3.53
N GLY A 43 -10.01 2.59 2.88
CA GLY A 43 -9.57 1.69 1.82
C GLY A 43 -8.41 0.85 2.31
N GLY A 44 -8.25 -0.34 1.75
CA GLY A 44 -7.11 -1.19 2.07
C GLY A 44 -6.87 -2.23 0.99
N THR A 45 -5.62 -2.36 0.63
CA THR A 45 -5.17 -3.33 -0.39
C THR A 45 -3.89 -3.99 0.07
N ILE A 46 -3.61 -5.16 -0.49
CA ILE A 46 -2.28 -5.75 -0.42
C ILE A 46 -1.64 -5.62 -1.78
N GLY A 47 -0.42 -5.10 -1.80
CA GLY A 47 0.42 -5.06 -2.99
C GLY A 47 1.55 -6.06 -2.86
N ARG A 48 1.86 -6.78 -3.94
CA ARG A 48 3.03 -7.66 -3.97
C ARG A 48 3.83 -7.45 -5.24
N ALA A 49 5.15 -7.54 -5.11
CA ALA A 49 6.07 -7.35 -6.23
C ALA A 49 5.87 -8.44 -7.29
N ILE A 50 5.80 -8.02 -8.56
CA ILE A 50 5.66 -8.93 -9.71
C ILE A 50 6.93 -8.97 -10.55
N LYS A 51 7.93 -8.16 -10.22
CA LYS A 51 9.22 -8.16 -10.90
C LYS A 51 10.30 -7.65 -9.96
N LYS A 52 11.55 -8.03 -10.25
CA LYS A 52 12.70 -7.54 -9.50
C LYS A 52 12.85 -6.04 -9.68
N PHE A 53 13.36 -5.38 -8.66
CA PHE A 53 13.70 -3.96 -8.75
C PHE A 53 14.79 -3.76 -9.81
N GLU A 54 14.60 -2.71 -10.61
CA GLU A 54 15.59 -2.22 -11.55
C GLU A 54 15.86 -0.74 -11.25
N PRO A 55 17.09 -0.23 -11.45
CA PRO A 55 17.37 1.18 -11.24
C PRO A 55 16.38 2.07 -12.01
N GLY A 56 15.77 3.03 -11.31
CA GLY A 56 14.70 3.87 -11.85
C GLY A 56 13.32 3.24 -11.81
N GLY A 57 13.18 2.01 -11.31
CA GLY A 57 11.91 1.28 -11.28
C GLY A 57 11.03 1.57 -10.06
N GLY A 58 11.44 2.48 -9.19
CA GLY A 58 10.62 2.89 -8.06
C GLY A 58 9.50 3.85 -8.49
N ALA A 59 8.88 4.49 -7.52
CA ALA A 59 7.86 5.48 -7.79
C ALA A 59 8.44 6.89 -7.63
N PRO A 60 8.21 7.78 -8.60
CA PRO A 60 8.68 9.16 -8.50
C PRO A 60 7.99 9.89 -7.35
N ARG A 61 8.55 11.04 -6.99
CA ARG A 61 8.01 11.86 -5.89
C ARG A 61 6.55 12.20 -6.14
N HIS A 62 5.70 11.93 -5.15
CA HIS A 62 4.26 12.12 -5.26
C HIS A 62 3.64 12.36 -3.88
N THR A 63 2.37 12.74 -3.89
CA THR A 63 1.53 12.84 -2.70
C THR A 63 0.28 12.00 -2.87
N HIS A 64 -0.40 11.70 -1.77
CA HIS A 64 -1.68 11.02 -1.80
C HIS A 64 -2.79 11.97 -1.36
N ASN A 65 -3.95 11.89 -2.01
CA ASN A 65 -5.11 12.69 -1.65
C ASN A 65 -5.94 11.98 -0.59
N THR A 66 -5.33 11.78 0.57
CA THR A 66 -5.95 11.12 1.72
C THR A 66 -5.58 11.87 3.00
N SER A 67 -6.42 11.78 4.02
CA SER A 67 -6.11 12.40 5.32
C SER A 67 -4.99 11.64 6.04
N PHE A 68 -4.92 10.32 5.83
CA PHE A 68 -3.79 9.54 6.33
C PHE A 68 -3.54 8.34 5.44
N HIS A 69 -2.32 7.83 5.50
CA HIS A 69 -1.90 6.65 4.77
C HIS A 69 -1.07 5.78 5.73
N LEU A 70 -1.30 4.47 5.66
CA LEU A 70 -0.56 3.51 6.47
C LEU A 70 0.01 2.45 5.56
N ILE A 71 1.26 2.10 5.81
CA ILE A 71 1.94 1.01 5.11
C ILE A 71 2.46 0.04 6.15
N PHE A 72 2.08 -1.22 6.03
CA PHE A 72 2.58 -2.31 6.85
C PHE A 72 3.28 -3.32 5.95
N VAL A 73 4.57 -3.57 6.18
CA VAL A 73 5.35 -4.48 5.36
C VAL A 73 5.12 -5.91 5.85
N MET A 74 4.52 -6.73 5.01
CA MET A 74 4.20 -8.13 5.31
C MET A 74 5.35 -9.07 4.98
N ARG A 75 6.15 -8.73 3.97
CA ARG A 75 7.28 -9.53 3.52
C ARG A 75 8.30 -8.64 2.83
N GLY A 76 9.57 -8.94 3.03
CA GLY A 76 10.66 -8.19 2.42
C GLY A 76 10.84 -6.82 3.03
N TRP A 77 11.22 -5.87 2.21
CA TRP A 77 11.48 -4.49 2.64
C TRP A 77 11.32 -3.54 1.47
N PHE A 78 11.14 -2.25 1.79
CA PHE A 78 11.29 -1.19 0.81
C PHE A 78 11.95 0.04 1.41
N ARG A 79 12.59 0.82 0.55
CA ARG A 79 13.25 2.06 0.89
C ARG A 79 12.50 3.21 0.26
N THR A 80 12.17 4.20 1.07
CA THR A 80 11.41 5.37 0.64
C THR A 80 11.97 6.61 1.29
N GLU A 81 11.75 7.76 0.65
CA GLU A 81 12.12 9.05 1.21
C GLU A 81 10.86 9.87 1.45
N PHE A 82 10.77 10.46 2.63
CA PHE A 82 9.71 11.40 2.99
C PHE A 82 10.29 12.79 3.17
N GLU A 83 9.60 13.79 2.63
CA GLU A 83 9.96 15.17 2.89
C GLU A 83 9.89 15.45 4.39
N GLY A 84 10.97 16.04 4.93
CA GLY A 84 11.10 16.35 6.35
C GLY A 84 11.65 15.23 7.22
N LEU A 85 11.65 14.00 6.74
CA LEU A 85 12.21 12.85 7.49
C LEU A 85 13.48 12.31 6.85
N GLY A 86 13.55 12.32 5.52
CA GLY A 86 14.63 11.72 4.77
C GLY A 86 14.32 10.28 4.38
N GLU A 87 15.37 9.53 4.09
CA GLU A 87 15.27 8.16 3.61
C GLU A 87 15.13 7.17 4.76
N VAL A 88 14.17 6.25 4.62
CA VAL A 88 13.94 5.18 5.60
C VAL A 88 13.82 3.85 4.87
N THR A 89 14.24 2.78 5.54
CA THR A 89 14.00 1.41 5.10
C THR A 89 12.94 0.79 6.01
N VAL A 90 11.86 0.33 5.42
CA VAL A 90 10.76 -0.31 6.15
C VAL A 90 10.82 -1.80 5.87
N ARG A 91 10.92 -2.60 6.93
CA ARG A 91 11.15 -4.05 6.84
C ARG A 91 9.93 -4.83 7.27
N GLN A 92 9.94 -6.12 7.01
CA GLN A 92 8.87 -7.02 7.42
C GLN A 92 8.48 -6.79 8.89
N GLY A 93 7.20 -6.57 9.13
CA GLY A 93 6.65 -6.28 10.45
C GLY A 93 6.64 -4.82 10.84
N ASP A 94 7.31 -3.97 10.07
CA ASP A 94 7.32 -2.53 10.33
C ASP A 94 6.08 -1.86 9.75
N CYS A 95 5.66 -0.79 10.41
CA CYS A 95 4.55 0.04 9.97
C CYS A 95 4.99 1.49 9.91
N ILE A 96 4.62 2.18 8.85
CA ILE A 96 4.78 3.62 8.77
C ILE A 96 3.43 4.25 8.44
N ALA A 97 3.05 5.24 9.21
CA ALA A 97 1.80 5.97 9.02
C ALA A 97 2.12 7.46 8.85
N TYR A 98 1.45 8.09 7.92
CA TYR A 98 1.74 9.48 7.58
C TYR A 98 0.53 10.16 6.96
N GLN A 99 0.55 11.49 6.98
CA GLN A 99 -0.46 12.27 6.28
C GLN A 99 -0.23 12.16 4.78
N GLY A 100 -1.30 11.96 4.02
CA GLY A 100 -1.20 11.72 2.58
C GLY A 100 -0.56 12.86 1.78
N GLN A 101 -0.62 14.09 2.29
CA GLN A 101 -0.07 15.26 1.62
C GLN A 101 1.45 15.36 1.71
N ILE A 102 2.11 14.55 2.54
CA ILE A 102 3.58 14.60 2.65
C ILE A 102 4.19 14.00 1.39
N PRO A 103 5.03 14.76 0.67
CA PRO A 103 5.71 14.24 -0.51
C PRO A 103 6.62 13.08 -0.17
N GLN A 104 6.57 12.04 -0.98
CA GLN A 104 7.38 10.84 -0.81
C GLN A 104 7.83 10.30 -2.15
N GLU A 105 8.89 9.50 -2.10
CA GLU A 105 9.45 8.84 -3.26
C GLU A 105 9.85 7.41 -2.88
N HIS A 106 9.41 6.43 -3.67
CA HIS A 106 9.81 5.04 -3.48
C HIS A 106 11.12 4.79 -4.25
N ILE A 107 12.15 4.38 -3.53
CA ILE A 107 13.51 4.30 -4.06
C ILE A 107 13.86 2.88 -4.51
N GLU A 108 13.55 1.88 -3.69
CA GLU A 108 13.93 0.49 -3.94
C GLU A 108 13.04 -0.45 -3.14
N TYR A 109 12.92 -1.69 -3.58
CA TYR A 109 12.16 -2.73 -2.87
C TYR A 109 12.82 -4.09 -3.08
N SER A 110 12.57 -5.03 -2.16
CA SER A 110 13.05 -6.42 -2.28
C SER A 110 12.21 -7.22 -3.26
N ASP A 111 12.80 -8.31 -3.78
CA ASP A 111 12.13 -9.17 -4.77
C ASP A 111 10.82 -9.79 -4.23
N ASP A 112 10.79 -10.05 -2.93
CA ASP A 112 9.65 -10.68 -2.26
C ASP A 112 8.74 -9.66 -1.56
N PHE A 113 8.84 -8.39 -1.91
CA PHE A 113 8.11 -7.30 -1.26
C PHE A 113 6.60 -7.53 -1.33
N GLU A 114 5.98 -7.48 -0.15
CA GLU A 114 4.53 -7.57 0.01
C GLU A 114 4.10 -6.60 1.11
N VAL A 115 3.09 -5.79 0.84
CA VAL A 115 2.71 -4.66 1.68
C VAL A 115 1.20 -4.48 1.75
N MET A 116 0.73 -4.15 2.93
CA MET A 116 -0.65 -3.72 3.13
C MET A 116 -0.73 -2.21 3.19
#